data_8e735ef53e90b5a5e9bdf0ea9ca15e0b
#
_entry.id   8e735ef53e90b5a5e9bdf0ea9ca15e0b
#
_cell.length_a   1.000
_cell.length_b   1.000
_cell.length_c   1.000
_cell.angle_alpha   90.00
_cell.angle_beta   90.00
_cell.angle_gamma   90.00
#
_symmetry.space_group_name_H-M   'P 1'
#
loop_
_entity.id
_entity.type
_entity.pdbx_description
1 polymer ?
#
loop_
_entity_poly.entity_id
_entity_poly.type
_entity_poly.pdbx_seq_one_letter_code
_entity_poly.pdbx_strand_id
1 'polypeptide(L)'
;IIPQPLSVEKGNGSFSFSEKTVIAVADNEQRIIAENFASLFTKPAGFTPKVEMVKDGDIVFAIDKSMKSDAYELHITSDKVSIKAADAKGFFYALQNIRLMLPPTIEGQEQVENAWKVPAVVIKDEPRFDYRGFMLDVSRYFLPKEDVIRMIDCISMLKINRLHLHLTDDNGWRLEIKKYPRLTEVGAWKVDRQNLPFPDRRNPKKGEPATVGGFYTQKDMKEIIRYAAERQVEIIPEIDIPAHSNAALASYPEYACPVVKDFIGVLPGLGGKNAEVIFCAGNDKTFDFLQGVLDEVIALFPSRYINLGGDEATKTNWKKCPLCQARIHKEHLADEEALQGYFMSRIGDYVRSKGKQIMGWDELTNSKLPEESIILGWQGYGKAALKAAEQGHRFIMAPARVAYLIRYQGPQLSLIHISEPTRPEPIS
;
A
#
# COMPACT_ATOMS: atom_id res chain seq x y z
N ILE A 1 1.82 8.32 22.84
CA ILE A 1 1.82 8.71 21.43
C ILE A 1 2.73 7.77 20.66
N ILE A 2 2.26 7.24 19.56
CA ILE A 2 2.97 6.35 18.65
C ILE A 2 2.74 6.86 17.21
N PRO A 3 3.78 7.05 16.39
CA PRO A 3 5.22 7.02 16.73
C PRO A 3 5.59 8.08 17.77
N GLN A 4 6.71 7.88 18.46
CA GLN A 4 7.21 8.86 19.42
C GLN A 4 7.65 10.13 18.69
N PRO A 5 7.14 11.32 19.08
CA PRO A 5 7.58 12.59 18.49
C PRO A 5 9.05 12.92 18.84
N LEU A 6 9.66 13.84 18.07
CA LEU A 6 11.02 14.31 18.32
C LEU A 6 11.16 14.97 19.68
N SER A 7 10.20 15.79 20.10
CA SER A 7 10.18 16.36 21.44
C SER A 7 8.77 16.43 22.00
N VAL A 8 8.68 16.23 23.32
CA VAL A 8 7.43 16.33 24.09
C VAL A 8 7.75 17.02 25.42
N GLU A 9 7.23 18.23 25.62
CA GLU A 9 7.36 18.99 26.86
C GLU A 9 6.00 19.06 27.55
N LYS A 10 5.91 18.52 28.78
CA LYS A 10 4.66 18.50 29.55
C LYS A 10 4.38 19.89 30.11
N GLY A 11 3.17 20.38 29.91
CA GLY A 11 2.63 21.59 30.56
C GLY A 11 1.77 21.26 31.79
N ASN A 12 1.19 22.30 32.39
CA ASN A 12 0.27 22.17 33.49
C ASN A 12 -1.18 22.32 33.01
N GLY A 13 -2.08 21.47 33.52
CA GLY A 13 -3.49 21.48 33.16
C GLY A 13 -3.86 20.62 31.99
N SER A 14 -5.04 20.84 31.43
CA SER A 14 -5.58 20.09 30.31
C SER A 14 -6.59 20.92 29.52
N PHE A 15 -6.67 20.73 28.21
CA PHE A 15 -7.71 21.27 27.35
C PHE A 15 -8.92 20.32 27.35
N SER A 16 -10.13 20.88 27.45
CA SER A 16 -11.38 20.10 27.46
C SER A 16 -12.21 20.37 26.22
N PHE A 17 -12.61 19.31 25.53
CA PHE A 17 -13.51 19.38 24.37
C PHE A 17 -14.96 19.40 24.82
N SER A 18 -15.79 20.16 24.11
CA SER A 18 -17.24 20.25 24.31
C SER A 18 -17.95 20.59 23.00
N GLU A 19 -19.28 20.60 23.00
CA GLU A 19 -20.10 21.09 21.89
C GLU A 19 -19.85 22.57 21.53
N LYS A 20 -19.25 23.33 22.43
CA LYS A 20 -18.91 24.76 22.24
C LYS A 20 -17.53 24.94 21.62
N THR A 21 -16.70 23.90 21.62
CA THR A 21 -15.33 23.96 21.06
C THR A 21 -15.38 24.34 19.59
N VAL A 22 -14.65 25.38 19.20
CA VAL A 22 -14.54 25.88 17.83
C VAL A 22 -13.15 25.58 17.29
N ILE A 23 -13.11 24.88 16.16
CA ILE A 23 -11.91 24.65 15.35
C ILE A 23 -11.91 25.70 14.24
N ALA A 24 -11.01 26.67 14.32
CA ALA A 24 -10.89 27.74 13.34
C ALA A 24 -10.03 27.29 12.14
N VAL A 25 -10.56 27.41 10.94
CA VAL A 25 -9.88 27.01 9.69
C VAL A 25 -9.87 28.17 8.70
N ALA A 26 -8.82 28.23 7.86
CA ALA A 26 -8.61 29.31 6.90
C ALA A 26 -9.01 28.92 5.46
N ASP A 27 -9.06 27.64 5.14
CA ASP A 27 -9.34 27.14 3.80
C ASP A 27 -10.06 25.77 3.83
N ASN A 28 -10.46 25.29 2.65
CA ASN A 28 -11.18 24.03 2.51
C ASN A 28 -10.34 22.79 2.86
N GLU A 29 -9.03 22.82 2.66
CA GLU A 29 -8.14 21.71 2.98
C GLU A 29 -8.06 21.53 4.51
N GLN A 30 -7.86 22.62 5.23
CA GLN A 30 -7.91 22.63 6.69
C GLN A 30 -9.29 22.20 7.20
N ARG A 31 -10.37 22.64 6.53
CA ARG A 31 -11.73 22.26 6.91
C ARG A 31 -11.95 20.76 6.85
N ILE A 32 -11.55 20.08 5.77
CA ILE A 32 -11.70 18.63 5.63
C ILE A 32 -10.98 17.89 6.76
N ILE A 33 -9.76 18.31 7.08
CA ILE A 33 -8.95 17.72 8.16
C ILE A 33 -9.63 17.94 9.52
N ALA A 34 -10.11 19.16 9.79
CA ALA A 34 -10.79 19.51 11.03
C ALA A 34 -12.14 18.77 11.18
N GLU A 35 -12.94 18.67 10.13
CA GLU A 35 -14.21 17.94 10.11
C GLU A 35 -13.99 16.43 10.37
N ASN A 36 -12.96 15.84 9.76
CA ASN A 36 -12.58 14.45 10.04
C ASN A 36 -12.23 14.24 11.51
N PHE A 37 -11.45 15.14 12.10
CA PHE A 37 -11.11 15.08 13.52
C PHE A 37 -12.34 15.30 14.41
N ALA A 38 -13.14 16.33 14.13
CA ALA A 38 -14.35 16.65 14.90
C ALA A 38 -15.37 15.50 14.89
N SER A 39 -15.48 14.77 13.79
CA SER A 39 -16.38 13.64 13.62
C SER A 39 -16.10 12.47 14.59
N LEU A 40 -14.87 12.36 15.12
CA LEU A 40 -14.52 11.35 16.12
C LEU A 40 -15.37 11.47 17.40
N PHE A 41 -15.81 12.67 17.76
CA PHE A 41 -16.60 12.90 18.96
C PHE A 41 -18.10 12.60 18.78
N THR A 42 -18.60 12.55 17.54
CA THR A 42 -20.05 12.48 17.26
C THR A 42 -20.74 11.33 17.99
N LYS A 43 -20.20 10.12 17.88
CA LYS A 43 -20.80 8.94 18.51
C LYS A 43 -20.41 8.80 19.97
N PRO A 44 -19.12 8.71 20.32
CA PRO A 44 -18.74 8.40 21.70
C PRO A 44 -19.00 9.54 22.68
N ALA A 45 -18.91 10.80 22.24
CA ALA A 45 -19.13 11.94 23.12
C ALA A 45 -20.58 12.49 23.05
N GLY A 46 -21.32 12.14 21.99
CA GLY A 46 -22.67 12.67 21.76
C GLY A 46 -22.71 14.15 21.34
N PHE A 47 -21.57 14.74 20.98
CA PHE A 47 -21.45 16.08 20.40
C PHE A 47 -20.38 16.09 19.31
N THR A 48 -20.36 17.15 18.51
CA THR A 48 -19.32 17.38 17.49
C THR A 48 -18.77 18.78 17.65
N PRO A 49 -17.45 18.97 17.89
CA PRO A 49 -16.84 20.29 17.87
C PRO A 49 -17.15 21.05 16.58
N LYS A 50 -17.35 22.34 16.66
CA LYS A 50 -17.71 23.17 15.50
C LYS A 50 -16.47 23.44 14.66
N VAL A 51 -16.60 23.35 13.33
CA VAL A 51 -15.55 23.75 12.38
C VAL A 51 -16.03 25.00 11.66
N GLU A 52 -15.32 26.11 11.84
CA GLU A 52 -15.74 27.42 11.32
C GLU A 52 -14.61 28.11 10.54
N MET A 53 -14.98 28.75 9.43
CA MET A 53 -14.06 29.56 8.60
C MET A 53 -13.85 30.93 9.25
N VAL A 54 -13.13 30.96 10.37
CA VAL A 54 -12.88 32.14 11.20
C VAL A 54 -11.39 32.25 11.52
N LYS A 55 -10.97 33.47 11.95
CA LYS A 55 -9.55 33.70 12.25
C LYS A 55 -9.11 33.21 13.63
N ASP A 56 -10.03 33.02 14.55
CA ASP A 56 -9.73 32.64 15.93
C ASP A 56 -10.75 31.64 16.45
N GLY A 57 -10.34 30.76 17.37
CA GLY A 57 -11.12 29.70 17.96
C GLY A 57 -10.34 29.01 19.08
N ASP A 58 -10.92 27.99 19.67
CA ASP A 58 -10.27 27.19 20.71
C ASP A 58 -9.12 26.36 20.14
N ILE A 59 -9.26 25.95 18.88
CA ILE A 59 -8.21 25.25 18.12
C ILE A 59 -7.91 26.06 16.86
N VAL A 60 -6.65 26.42 16.64
CA VAL A 60 -6.22 27.25 15.50
C VAL A 60 -5.09 26.60 14.72
N PHE A 61 -5.13 26.77 13.41
CA PHE A 61 -4.12 26.31 12.45
C PHE A 61 -3.33 27.50 11.92
N ALA A 62 -2.01 27.49 12.10
CA ALA A 62 -1.10 28.51 11.62
C ALA A 62 -0.14 27.93 10.56
N ILE A 63 -0.15 28.51 9.36
CA ILE A 63 0.76 28.10 8.28
C ILE A 63 2.13 28.74 8.49
N ASP A 64 3.18 27.87 8.49
CA ASP A 64 4.57 28.31 8.47
C ASP A 64 5.33 27.59 7.35
N LYS A 65 5.50 28.27 6.23
CA LYS A 65 6.17 27.75 5.04
C LYS A 65 7.67 27.49 5.21
N SER A 66 8.27 27.91 6.33
CA SER A 66 9.67 27.61 6.64
C SER A 66 9.87 26.19 7.18
N MET A 67 8.81 25.55 7.67
CA MET A 67 8.85 24.17 8.16
C MET A 67 8.91 23.19 6.98
N LYS A 68 9.47 22.00 7.24
CA LYS A 68 9.40 20.89 6.26
C LYS A 68 7.96 20.42 6.07
N SER A 69 7.65 19.86 4.92
CA SER A 69 6.43 19.09 4.72
C SER A 69 6.33 17.96 5.76
N ASP A 70 5.13 17.64 6.21
CA ASP A 70 4.84 16.64 7.24
C ASP A 70 5.28 17.04 8.68
N ALA A 71 6.07 18.14 8.86
CA ALA A 71 6.46 18.64 10.18
C ALA A 71 5.36 19.48 10.83
N TYR A 72 5.31 19.48 12.15
CA TYR A 72 4.37 20.30 12.92
C TYR A 72 4.90 20.65 14.30
N GLU A 73 4.37 21.78 14.84
CA GLU A 73 4.42 22.14 16.24
C GLU A 73 2.99 22.15 16.78
N LEU A 74 2.74 21.42 17.85
CA LEU A 74 1.46 21.36 18.57
C LEU A 74 1.65 21.92 19.97
N HIS A 75 0.91 22.97 20.30
CA HIS A 75 0.91 23.58 21.63
C HIS A 75 -0.49 23.52 22.23
N ILE A 76 -0.64 22.83 23.33
CA ILE A 76 -1.89 22.66 24.10
C ILE A 76 -1.74 23.32 25.45
N THR A 77 -2.63 24.25 25.75
CA THR A 77 -2.82 24.87 27.08
C THR A 77 -4.20 24.47 27.62
N SER A 78 -4.57 24.95 28.81
CA SER A 78 -5.95 24.77 29.33
C SER A 78 -7.01 25.45 28.47
N ASP A 79 -6.64 26.51 27.74
CA ASP A 79 -7.60 27.40 27.09
C ASP A 79 -7.55 27.34 25.58
N LYS A 80 -6.43 26.87 25.00
CA LYS A 80 -6.23 26.91 23.56
C LYS A 80 -5.33 25.82 23.06
N VAL A 81 -5.63 25.33 21.82
CA VAL A 81 -4.77 24.45 21.03
C VAL A 81 -4.29 25.21 19.81
N SER A 82 -2.98 25.31 19.63
CA SER A 82 -2.35 25.92 18.46
C SER A 82 -1.54 24.88 17.70
N ILE A 83 -1.79 24.75 16.40
CA ILE A 83 -1.05 23.85 15.52
C ILE A 83 -0.38 24.69 14.44
N LYS A 84 0.94 24.51 14.30
CA LYS A 84 1.76 25.18 13.31
C LYS A 84 2.36 24.16 12.36
N ALA A 85 2.20 24.32 11.06
CA ALA A 85 2.70 23.41 10.03
C ALA A 85 2.88 24.11 8.68
N ALA A 86 3.67 23.51 7.79
CA ALA A 86 3.87 24.05 6.44
C ALA A 86 2.68 23.74 5.50
N ASP A 87 1.95 22.66 5.77
CA ASP A 87 0.89 22.13 4.91
C ASP A 87 -0.15 21.30 5.68
N ALA A 88 -1.13 20.80 4.94
CA ALA A 88 -2.23 19.98 5.44
C ALA A 88 -1.77 18.71 6.18
N LYS A 89 -0.68 18.10 5.74
CA LYS A 89 -0.16 16.86 6.35
C LYS A 89 0.29 17.12 7.79
N GLY A 90 1.03 18.19 8.04
CA GLY A 90 1.46 18.55 9.39
C GLY A 90 0.28 18.80 10.32
N PHE A 91 -0.78 19.50 9.86
CA PHE A 91 -2.01 19.69 10.63
C PHE A 91 -2.69 18.35 10.94
N PHE A 92 -2.81 17.49 9.94
CA PHE A 92 -3.40 16.15 10.11
C PHE A 92 -2.63 15.34 11.16
N TYR A 93 -1.30 15.30 11.09
CA TYR A 93 -0.48 14.52 12.03
C TYR A 93 -0.49 15.07 13.45
N ALA A 94 -0.57 16.39 13.61
CA ALA A 94 -0.77 16.99 14.92
C ALA A 94 -2.10 16.57 15.55
N LEU A 95 -3.19 16.57 14.77
CA LEU A 95 -4.50 16.10 15.23
C LEU A 95 -4.51 14.60 15.59
N GLN A 96 -3.71 13.75 14.89
CA GLN A 96 -3.56 12.36 15.30
C GLN A 96 -2.89 12.22 16.67
N ASN A 97 -1.97 13.11 17.05
CA ASN A 97 -1.46 13.12 18.42
C ASN A 97 -2.53 13.48 19.44
N ILE A 98 -3.40 14.44 19.13
CA ILE A 98 -4.54 14.77 19.99
C ILE A 98 -5.46 13.55 20.12
N ARG A 99 -5.80 12.89 19.02
CA ARG A 99 -6.61 11.65 18.99
C ARG A 99 -6.02 10.59 19.90
N LEU A 100 -4.69 10.35 19.85
CA LEU A 100 -3.99 9.36 20.67
C LEU A 100 -3.87 9.75 22.16
N MET A 101 -4.04 11.03 22.50
CA MET A 101 -4.05 11.53 23.88
C MET A 101 -5.45 11.54 24.51
N LEU A 102 -6.50 11.49 23.68
CA LEU A 102 -7.88 11.37 24.15
C LEU A 102 -8.10 10.00 24.83
N PRO A 103 -9.12 9.88 25.70
CA PRO A 103 -9.52 8.57 26.21
C PRO A 103 -9.76 7.58 25.08
N PRO A 104 -9.32 6.31 25.20
CA PRO A 104 -9.48 5.29 24.13
C PRO A 104 -10.93 5.07 23.68
N THR A 105 -11.90 5.43 24.52
CA THR A 105 -13.34 5.38 24.21
C THR A 105 -13.72 6.31 23.06
N ILE A 106 -12.84 7.25 22.63
CA ILE A 106 -13.06 8.09 21.43
C ILE A 106 -13.20 7.27 20.16
N GLU A 107 -12.63 6.06 20.12
CA GLU A 107 -12.75 5.11 19.01
C GLU A 107 -14.05 4.30 19.05
N GLY A 108 -14.86 4.49 20.08
CA GLY A 108 -16.11 3.75 20.28
C GLY A 108 -17.23 4.16 19.33
N GLN A 109 -18.23 3.28 19.20
CA GLN A 109 -19.42 3.52 18.39
C GLN A 109 -20.65 3.87 19.24
N GLU A 110 -20.53 3.77 20.56
CA GLU A 110 -21.59 4.04 21.53
C GLU A 110 -21.24 5.26 22.35
N GLN A 111 -22.24 6.05 22.72
CA GLN A 111 -22.06 7.19 23.58
C GLN A 111 -21.69 6.74 25.00
N VAL A 112 -20.64 7.35 25.55
CA VAL A 112 -20.16 7.09 26.91
C VAL A 112 -19.95 8.40 27.66
N GLU A 113 -20.23 8.39 28.95
CA GLU A 113 -19.88 9.50 29.83
C GLU A 113 -18.37 9.48 30.08
N ASN A 114 -17.66 10.49 29.62
CA ASN A 114 -16.22 10.63 29.81
C ASN A 114 -15.78 12.10 29.82
N ALA A 115 -14.64 12.35 30.43
CA ALA A 115 -13.96 13.65 30.34
C ALA A 115 -13.14 13.72 29.04
N TRP A 116 -13.68 14.36 28.04
CA TRP A 116 -13.03 14.53 26.74
C TRP A 116 -11.94 15.61 26.81
N LYS A 117 -10.79 15.25 27.37
CA LYS A 117 -9.68 16.16 27.61
C LYS A 117 -8.34 15.57 27.23
N VAL A 118 -7.41 16.45 26.91
CA VAL A 118 -6.01 16.14 26.60
C VAL A 118 -5.09 16.96 27.50
N PRO A 119 -3.94 16.44 27.93
CA PRO A 119 -3.00 17.16 28.77
C PRO A 119 -2.40 18.38 28.03
N ALA A 120 -2.10 19.42 28.78
CA ALA A 120 -1.30 20.52 28.27
C ALA A 120 0.11 20.02 27.93
N VAL A 121 0.56 20.33 26.71
CA VAL A 121 1.82 19.81 26.18
C VAL A 121 2.31 20.66 25.01
N VAL A 122 3.62 20.72 24.82
CA VAL A 122 4.24 21.19 23.58
C VAL A 122 4.89 20.01 22.87
N ILE A 123 4.52 19.76 21.63
CA ILE A 123 5.07 18.71 20.81
C ILE A 123 5.67 19.31 19.54
N LYS A 124 6.90 18.93 19.23
CA LYS A 124 7.52 19.21 17.93
C LYS A 124 7.89 17.90 17.28
N ASP A 125 7.52 17.75 16.03
CA ASP A 125 7.75 16.50 15.31
C ASP A 125 7.98 16.76 13.81
N GLU A 126 8.82 15.92 13.24
CA GLU A 126 9.02 15.78 11.81
C GLU A 126 9.41 14.34 11.48
N PRO A 127 8.92 13.76 10.39
CA PRO A 127 9.26 12.40 10.05
C PRO A 127 10.71 12.30 9.55
N ARG A 128 11.40 11.24 9.98
CA ARG A 128 12.74 10.93 9.48
C ARG A 128 12.73 10.51 8.00
N PHE A 129 11.63 9.84 7.56
CA PHE A 129 11.47 9.33 6.21
C PHE A 129 10.21 9.89 5.57
N ASP A 130 10.32 10.31 4.30
CA ASP A 130 9.19 10.79 3.50
C ASP A 130 8.23 9.66 3.13
N TYR A 131 8.75 8.45 2.92
CA TYR A 131 7.97 7.25 2.65
C TYR A 131 7.79 6.43 3.92
N ARG A 132 6.57 6.31 4.37
CA ARG A 132 6.14 5.47 5.50
C ARG A 132 5.00 4.60 5.01
N GLY A 133 5.34 3.41 4.53
CA GLY A 133 4.40 2.56 3.81
C GLY A 133 3.87 1.39 4.63
N PHE A 134 2.65 1.00 4.31
CA PHE A 134 2.02 -0.26 4.67
C PHE A 134 1.55 -0.94 3.40
N MET A 135 1.82 -2.23 3.23
CA MET A 135 1.33 -3.04 2.12
C MET A 135 0.14 -3.87 2.57
N LEU A 136 -0.91 -3.90 1.78
CA LEU A 136 -2.09 -4.72 2.00
C LEU A 136 -2.29 -5.65 0.80
N ASP A 137 -2.16 -6.95 1.03
CA ASP A 137 -2.45 -7.98 0.04
C ASP A 137 -3.95 -8.29 0.05
N VAL A 138 -4.63 -7.83 -0.98
CA VAL A 138 -6.05 -8.12 -1.23
C VAL A 138 -6.25 -9.18 -2.30
N SER A 139 -5.16 -9.65 -2.92
CA SER A 139 -5.19 -10.67 -3.95
C SER A 139 -5.32 -12.07 -3.37
N ARG A 140 -4.44 -12.46 -2.42
CA ARG A 140 -4.51 -13.79 -1.81
C ARG A 140 -5.83 -14.01 -1.07
N TYR A 141 -6.33 -12.94 -0.43
CA TYR A 141 -7.67 -12.91 0.17
C TYR A 141 -8.34 -11.57 -0.15
N PHE A 142 -9.51 -11.63 -0.78
CA PHE A 142 -10.29 -10.41 -1.02
C PHE A 142 -10.78 -9.83 0.29
N LEU A 143 -10.55 -8.54 0.49
CA LEU A 143 -11.11 -7.76 1.58
C LEU A 143 -12.15 -6.79 1.02
N PRO A 144 -13.36 -6.73 1.58
CA PRO A 144 -14.36 -5.73 1.20
C PRO A 144 -13.81 -4.29 1.32
N LYS A 145 -14.38 -3.38 0.57
CA LYS A 145 -13.99 -1.95 0.57
C LYS A 145 -13.96 -1.35 1.99
N GLU A 146 -14.92 -1.73 2.80
CA GLU A 146 -15.07 -1.27 4.19
C GLU A 146 -13.88 -1.68 5.07
N ASP A 147 -13.28 -2.84 4.80
CA ASP A 147 -12.09 -3.30 5.53
C ASP A 147 -10.84 -2.53 5.09
N VAL A 148 -10.72 -2.21 3.80
CA VAL A 148 -9.65 -1.35 3.28
C VAL A 148 -9.76 0.05 3.87
N ILE A 149 -10.97 0.61 3.97
CA ILE A 149 -11.25 1.90 4.59
C ILE A 149 -10.85 1.89 6.08
N ARG A 150 -11.19 0.82 6.82
CA ARG A 150 -10.75 0.67 8.22
C ARG A 150 -9.23 0.59 8.34
N MET A 151 -8.57 -0.12 7.44
CA MET A 151 -7.11 -0.18 7.42
C MET A 151 -6.49 1.20 7.18
N ILE A 152 -7.03 1.98 6.25
CA ILE A 152 -6.57 3.36 6.00
C ILE A 152 -6.69 4.20 7.28
N ASP A 153 -7.79 4.07 8.01
CA ASP A 153 -8.00 4.81 9.25
C ASP A 153 -6.95 4.42 10.31
N CYS A 154 -6.72 3.12 10.50
CA CYS A 154 -5.70 2.61 11.43
C CYS A 154 -4.28 3.09 11.08
N ILE A 155 -3.87 2.99 9.83
CA ILE A 155 -2.50 3.37 9.43
C ILE A 155 -2.30 4.88 9.45
N SER A 156 -3.33 5.67 9.10
CA SER A 156 -3.27 7.12 9.13
C SER A 156 -3.11 7.68 10.55
N MET A 157 -3.75 7.06 11.54
CA MET A 157 -3.58 7.39 12.97
C MET A 157 -2.11 7.23 13.40
N LEU A 158 -1.39 6.28 12.81
CA LEU A 158 0.04 6.05 13.06
C LEU A 158 0.95 6.88 12.14
N LYS A 159 0.41 7.85 11.40
CA LYS A 159 1.12 8.74 10.48
C LYS A 159 1.82 8.01 9.32
N ILE A 160 1.36 6.82 8.96
CA ILE A 160 1.73 6.12 7.74
C ILE A 160 1.05 6.84 6.57
N ASN A 161 1.82 7.17 5.54
CA ASN A 161 1.35 8.04 4.45
C ASN A 161 1.29 7.36 3.08
N ARG A 162 1.55 6.05 3.03
CA ARG A 162 1.46 5.25 1.80
C ARG A 162 0.78 3.92 2.10
N LEU A 163 -0.29 3.61 1.35
CA LEU A 163 -0.87 2.29 1.30
C LEU A 163 -0.56 1.66 -0.05
N HIS A 164 0.30 0.66 -0.05
CA HIS A 164 0.61 -0.15 -1.21
C HIS A 164 -0.43 -1.26 -1.31
N LEU A 165 -1.27 -1.24 -2.35
CA LEU A 165 -2.29 -2.24 -2.60
C LEU A 165 -1.79 -3.27 -3.61
N HIS A 166 -1.57 -4.49 -3.14
CA HIS A 166 -1.27 -5.65 -3.98
C HIS A 166 -2.57 -6.20 -4.56
N LEU A 167 -2.91 -5.70 -5.75
CA LEU A 167 -4.23 -5.88 -6.36
C LEU A 167 -4.34 -7.14 -7.21
N THR A 168 -3.21 -7.71 -7.64
CA THR A 168 -3.19 -8.82 -8.59
C THR A 168 -2.12 -9.83 -8.22
N ASP A 169 -2.47 -11.12 -8.31
CA ASP A 169 -1.59 -12.24 -8.05
C ASP A 169 -2.22 -13.52 -8.63
N ASP A 170 -1.58 -14.66 -8.45
CA ASP A 170 -2.07 -15.99 -8.84
C ASP A 170 -3.46 -16.32 -8.26
N ASN A 171 -3.77 -15.73 -7.10
CA ASN A 171 -4.95 -16.04 -6.29
C ASN A 171 -6.13 -15.10 -6.53
N GLY A 172 -5.95 -14.06 -7.33
CA GLY A 172 -7.03 -13.17 -7.67
C GLY A 172 -6.62 -11.86 -8.34
N TRP A 173 -7.48 -11.38 -9.19
CA TRP A 173 -7.44 -10.05 -9.79
C TRP A 173 -8.50 -9.16 -9.15
N ARG A 174 -8.13 -8.04 -8.53
CA ARG A 174 -9.03 -7.29 -7.64
C ARG A 174 -9.49 -5.93 -8.16
N LEU A 175 -9.13 -5.55 -9.37
CA LEU A 175 -9.48 -4.24 -9.94
C LEU A 175 -10.26 -4.38 -11.25
N GLU A 176 -11.40 -3.70 -11.34
CA GLU A 176 -12.15 -3.61 -12.60
C GLU A 176 -11.33 -2.89 -13.68
N ILE A 177 -11.13 -3.57 -14.81
CA ILE A 177 -10.56 -3.04 -16.04
C ILE A 177 -11.61 -3.15 -17.13
N LYS A 178 -12.21 -2.05 -17.52
CA LYS A 178 -13.37 -2.02 -18.42
C LYS A 178 -13.06 -2.59 -19.80
N LYS A 179 -11.84 -2.35 -20.29
CA LYS A 179 -11.35 -2.91 -21.56
C LYS A 179 -11.20 -4.43 -21.50
N TYR A 180 -10.99 -5.00 -20.31
CA TYR A 180 -10.74 -6.42 -20.12
C TYR A 180 -11.63 -7.02 -19.02
N PRO A 181 -12.95 -7.13 -19.25
CA PRO A 181 -13.93 -7.48 -18.21
C PRO A 181 -13.70 -8.88 -17.62
N ARG A 182 -13.15 -9.83 -18.38
CA ARG A 182 -12.87 -11.19 -17.88
C ARG A 182 -11.86 -11.20 -16.73
N LEU A 183 -11.07 -10.16 -16.55
CA LEU A 183 -10.18 -10.04 -15.39
C LEU A 183 -10.94 -10.09 -14.05
N THR A 184 -12.16 -9.56 -14.02
CA THR A 184 -13.02 -9.59 -12.83
C THR A 184 -14.14 -10.63 -12.93
N GLU A 185 -14.57 -11.00 -14.12
CA GLU A 185 -15.53 -12.07 -14.30
C GLU A 185 -14.96 -13.47 -13.99
N VAL A 186 -13.69 -13.68 -14.30
CA VAL A 186 -12.96 -14.95 -14.10
C VAL A 186 -11.86 -14.79 -13.06
N GLY A 187 -10.96 -13.82 -13.25
CA GLY A 187 -9.73 -13.66 -12.47
C GLY A 187 -9.98 -13.28 -11.01
N ALA A 188 -11.14 -12.70 -10.69
CA ALA A 188 -11.49 -12.35 -9.31
C ALA A 188 -11.96 -13.53 -8.45
N TRP A 189 -12.18 -14.70 -9.05
CA TRP A 189 -12.86 -15.82 -8.40
C TRP A 189 -12.03 -17.09 -8.42
N LYS A 190 -11.96 -17.78 -7.30
CA LYS A 190 -11.26 -19.06 -7.14
C LYS A 190 -12.15 -20.12 -6.50
N VAL A 191 -11.76 -21.37 -6.68
CA VAL A 191 -12.44 -22.51 -6.05
C VAL A 191 -12.28 -22.43 -4.53
N ASP A 192 -13.35 -22.74 -3.80
CA ASP A 192 -13.29 -22.77 -2.34
C ASP A 192 -12.43 -23.95 -1.84
N ARG A 193 -11.36 -23.62 -1.14
CA ARG A 193 -10.46 -24.55 -0.45
C ARG A 193 -10.10 -24.00 0.94
N GLN A 194 -10.96 -23.12 1.51
CA GLN A 194 -10.64 -22.42 2.76
C GLN A 194 -10.62 -23.34 3.98
N ASN A 195 -11.17 -24.54 3.85
CA ASN A 195 -11.09 -25.61 4.84
C ASN A 195 -9.69 -26.23 5.00
N LEU A 196 -8.75 -25.89 4.12
CA LEU A 196 -7.37 -26.36 4.15
C LEU A 196 -6.40 -25.18 4.41
N PRO A 197 -5.26 -25.42 5.06
CA PRO A 197 -4.17 -24.47 5.12
C PRO A 197 -3.75 -24.02 3.72
N PHE A 198 -3.35 -22.76 3.58
CA PHE A 198 -3.04 -22.17 2.28
C PHE A 198 -2.04 -22.99 1.43
N PRO A 199 -0.94 -23.54 2.00
CA PRO A 199 0.01 -24.36 1.23
C PRO A 199 -0.57 -25.69 0.72
N ASP A 200 -1.58 -26.24 1.40
CA ASP A 200 -2.12 -27.58 1.13
C ASP A 200 -3.31 -27.55 0.16
N ARG A 201 -3.70 -26.37 -0.31
CA ARG A 201 -4.85 -26.19 -1.20
C ARG A 201 -4.54 -26.70 -2.59
N ARG A 202 -5.34 -27.66 -3.06
CA ARG A 202 -5.20 -28.24 -4.39
C ARG A 202 -5.61 -27.25 -5.47
N ASN A 203 -4.89 -27.28 -6.59
CA ASN A 203 -5.21 -26.49 -7.78
C ASN A 203 -6.62 -26.79 -8.32
N PRO A 204 -7.26 -25.81 -8.97
CA PRO A 204 -8.58 -26.01 -9.55
C PRO A 204 -8.53 -26.97 -10.73
N LYS A 205 -9.61 -27.70 -10.95
CA LYS A 205 -9.84 -28.47 -12.18
C LYS A 205 -10.72 -27.67 -13.12
N LYS A 206 -10.60 -27.94 -14.42
CA LYS A 206 -11.47 -27.32 -15.43
C LYS A 206 -12.94 -27.63 -15.11
N GLY A 207 -13.77 -26.60 -15.05
CA GLY A 207 -15.20 -26.71 -14.75
C GLY A 207 -15.57 -26.76 -13.27
N GLU A 208 -14.61 -26.70 -12.34
CA GLU A 208 -14.94 -26.54 -10.91
C GLU A 208 -15.51 -25.13 -10.65
N PRO A 209 -16.58 -25.01 -9.84
CA PRO A 209 -17.16 -23.73 -9.49
C PRO A 209 -16.18 -22.86 -8.69
N ALA A 210 -15.90 -21.66 -9.18
CA ALA A 210 -15.11 -20.65 -8.51
C ALA A 210 -16.06 -19.66 -7.77
N THR A 211 -16.13 -19.78 -6.45
CA THR A 211 -17.14 -19.10 -5.62
C THR A 211 -16.56 -18.15 -4.58
N VAL A 212 -15.24 -18.19 -4.38
CA VAL A 212 -14.56 -17.37 -3.39
C VAL A 212 -13.77 -16.27 -4.08
N GLY A 213 -14.03 -15.01 -3.73
CA GLY A 213 -13.34 -13.87 -4.31
C GLY A 213 -14.13 -12.59 -4.20
N GLY A 214 -13.85 -11.67 -5.09
CA GLY A 214 -14.42 -10.34 -5.20
C GLY A 214 -13.45 -9.39 -5.86
N PHE A 215 -13.90 -8.18 -6.16
CA PHE A 215 -13.09 -7.14 -6.76
C PHE A 215 -13.65 -5.76 -6.41
N TYR A 216 -12.85 -4.74 -6.64
CA TYR A 216 -13.26 -3.35 -6.53
C TYR A 216 -13.65 -2.84 -7.92
N THR A 217 -14.84 -2.26 -8.03
CA THR A 217 -15.19 -1.46 -9.19
C THR A 217 -14.31 -0.21 -9.23
N GLN A 218 -14.18 0.43 -10.39
CA GLN A 218 -13.49 1.72 -10.45
C GLN A 218 -14.17 2.79 -9.58
N LYS A 219 -15.48 2.66 -9.35
CA LYS A 219 -16.20 3.52 -8.40
C LYS A 219 -15.74 3.27 -6.97
N ASP A 220 -15.68 2.00 -6.52
CA ASP A 220 -15.20 1.65 -5.19
C ASP A 220 -13.77 2.12 -4.98
N MET A 221 -12.91 1.94 -5.98
CA MET A 221 -11.52 2.36 -5.89
C MET A 221 -11.39 3.89 -5.81
N LYS A 222 -12.22 4.65 -6.53
CA LYS A 222 -12.25 6.13 -6.39
C LYS A 222 -12.68 6.56 -4.99
N GLU A 223 -13.62 5.86 -4.37
CA GLU A 223 -14.03 6.12 -2.99
C GLU A 223 -12.89 5.83 -2.01
N ILE A 224 -12.18 4.70 -2.17
CA ILE A 224 -11.00 4.34 -1.35
C ILE A 224 -9.92 5.42 -1.50
N ILE A 225 -9.59 5.83 -2.73
CA ILE A 225 -8.56 6.84 -3.02
C ILE A 225 -8.91 8.18 -2.37
N ARG A 226 -10.18 8.63 -2.53
CA ARG A 226 -10.64 9.88 -1.91
C ARG A 226 -10.55 9.81 -0.39
N TYR A 227 -11.05 8.73 0.22
CA TYR A 227 -11.01 8.54 1.67
C TYR A 227 -9.57 8.56 2.22
N ALA A 228 -8.65 7.92 1.50
CA ALA A 228 -7.24 7.91 1.84
C ALA A 228 -6.61 9.31 1.74
N ALA A 229 -6.91 10.04 0.66
CA ALA A 229 -6.40 11.40 0.45
C ALA A 229 -6.84 12.37 1.57
N GLU A 230 -8.09 12.28 2.01
CA GLU A 230 -8.61 13.06 3.14
C GLU A 230 -7.88 12.75 4.47
N ARG A 231 -7.15 11.63 4.54
CA ARG A 231 -6.33 11.17 5.68
C ARG A 231 -4.83 11.22 5.41
N GLN A 232 -4.43 11.95 4.38
CA GLN A 232 -3.03 12.13 3.98
C GLN A 232 -2.31 10.82 3.64
N VAL A 233 -3.06 9.81 3.15
CA VAL A 233 -2.55 8.53 2.68
C VAL A 233 -2.67 8.45 1.16
N GLU A 234 -1.56 8.21 0.48
CA GLU A 234 -1.51 7.95 -0.96
C GLU A 234 -1.65 6.44 -1.23
N ILE A 235 -2.54 6.06 -2.15
CA ILE A 235 -2.67 4.67 -2.58
C ILE A 235 -1.72 4.40 -3.75
N ILE A 236 -0.83 3.43 -3.58
CA ILE A 236 0.08 2.95 -4.62
C ILE A 236 -0.45 1.61 -5.13
N PRO A 237 -0.91 1.53 -6.40
CA PRO A 237 -1.38 0.26 -6.95
C PRO A 237 -0.21 -0.62 -7.37
N GLU A 238 -0.35 -1.94 -7.18
CA GLU A 238 0.52 -2.95 -7.76
C GLU A 238 -0.24 -3.81 -8.76
N ILE A 239 0.34 -3.94 -9.95
CA ILE A 239 -0.04 -4.91 -10.98
C ILE A 239 1.18 -5.80 -11.20
N ASP A 240 1.18 -6.94 -10.56
CA ASP A 240 2.34 -7.82 -10.53
C ASP A 240 2.53 -8.56 -11.85
N ILE A 241 3.72 -8.43 -12.41
CA ILE A 241 4.15 -8.98 -13.70
C ILE A 241 5.66 -9.27 -13.70
N PRO A 242 6.18 -10.21 -14.49
CA PRO A 242 5.46 -11.15 -15.37
C PRO A 242 4.92 -12.38 -14.65
N ALA A 243 5.36 -12.63 -13.41
CA ALA A 243 4.89 -13.72 -12.56
C ALA A 243 3.63 -13.33 -11.79
N HIS A 244 3.22 -14.17 -10.85
CA HIS A 244 2.01 -13.93 -10.04
C HIS A 244 0.77 -13.61 -10.90
N SER A 245 0.65 -14.27 -12.04
CA SER A 245 -0.24 -13.87 -13.13
C SER A 245 -1.35 -14.86 -13.42
N ASN A 246 -1.50 -15.94 -12.64
CA ASN A 246 -2.49 -16.99 -12.94
C ASN A 246 -3.91 -16.45 -13.02
N ALA A 247 -4.30 -15.48 -12.20
CA ALA A 247 -5.62 -14.89 -12.28
C ALA A 247 -5.86 -14.16 -13.61
N ALA A 248 -4.86 -13.40 -14.08
CA ALA A 248 -4.93 -12.74 -15.39
C ALA A 248 -4.92 -13.75 -16.53
N LEU A 249 -4.07 -14.77 -16.45
CA LEU A 249 -3.92 -15.79 -17.49
C LEU A 249 -5.07 -16.83 -17.49
N ALA A 250 -5.76 -17.04 -16.37
CA ALA A 250 -7.03 -17.77 -16.35
C ALA A 250 -8.12 -17.00 -17.11
N SER A 251 -8.07 -15.67 -17.05
CA SER A 251 -8.98 -14.77 -17.77
C SER A 251 -8.66 -14.68 -19.26
N TYR A 252 -7.38 -14.59 -19.61
CA TYR A 252 -6.86 -14.37 -20.97
C TYR A 252 -5.66 -15.29 -21.25
N PRO A 253 -5.90 -16.62 -21.45
CA PRO A 253 -4.83 -17.60 -21.57
C PRO A 253 -3.96 -17.43 -22.82
N GLU A 254 -4.40 -16.67 -23.82
CA GLU A 254 -3.66 -16.33 -25.03
C GLU A 254 -2.39 -15.51 -24.77
N TYR A 255 -2.24 -14.93 -23.58
CA TYR A 255 -1.03 -14.20 -23.15
C TYR A 255 -0.02 -15.07 -22.41
N ALA A 256 -0.35 -16.32 -22.10
CA ALA A 256 0.60 -17.31 -21.63
C ALA A 256 1.50 -17.81 -22.78
N CYS A 257 2.62 -18.44 -22.43
CA CYS A 257 3.47 -19.10 -23.45
C CYS A 257 2.71 -20.22 -24.16
N PRO A 258 2.81 -20.35 -25.51
CA PRO A 258 2.07 -21.37 -26.27
C PRO A 258 2.44 -22.81 -25.92
N VAL A 259 3.50 -23.02 -25.17
CA VAL A 259 3.91 -24.32 -24.64
C VAL A 259 3.06 -24.79 -23.45
N VAL A 260 2.36 -23.88 -22.79
CA VAL A 260 1.41 -24.19 -21.72
C VAL A 260 0.14 -24.73 -22.36
N LYS A 261 -0.12 -26.03 -22.18
CA LYS A 261 -1.30 -26.73 -22.74
C LYS A 261 -2.34 -27.07 -21.70
N ASP A 262 -1.92 -27.07 -20.43
CA ASP A 262 -2.80 -27.38 -19.30
C ASP A 262 -3.79 -26.23 -19.02
N PHE A 263 -4.86 -26.60 -18.32
CA PHE A 263 -5.83 -25.59 -17.85
C PHE A 263 -5.19 -24.60 -16.87
N ILE A 264 -5.31 -23.32 -17.18
CA ILE A 264 -4.88 -22.23 -16.30
C ILE A 264 -6.09 -21.80 -15.47
N GLY A 265 -5.99 -21.88 -14.15
CA GLY A 265 -7.04 -21.46 -13.22
C GLY A 265 -6.52 -20.50 -12.17
N VAL A 266 -7.42 -19.76 -11.55
CA VAL A 266 -7.09 -18.91 -10.40
C VAL A 266 -6.75 -19.80 -9.21
N LEU A 267 -5.56 -19.62 -8.64
CA LEU A 267 -5.03 -20.56 -7.64
C LEU A 267 -5.65 -20.33 -6.26
N PRO A 268 -6.14 -21.38 -5.59
CA PRO A 268 -6.66 -21.24 -4.23
C PRO A 268 -5.57 -21.21 -3.15
N GLY A 269 -4.35 -21.65 -3.48
CA GLY A 269 -3.18 -21.74 -2.60
C GLY A 269 -1.88 -21.43 -3.35
N LEU A 270 -0.77 -22.05 -2.96
CA LEU A 270 0.56 -21.81 -3.54
C LEU A 270 0.71 -22.27 -5.01
N GLY A 271 -0.17 -23.12 -5.50
CA GLY A 271 -0.20 -23.52 -6.90
C GLY A 271 0.88 -24.51 -7.34
N GLY A 272 2.04 -24.56 -6.74
CA GLY A 272 3.17 -25.39 -7.16
C GLY A 272 3.54 -25.13 -8.63
N LYS A 273 3.56 -26.18 -9.48
CA LYS A 273 3.88 -26.03 -10.90
C LYS A 273 2.92 -25.11 -11.69
N ASN A 274 1.69 -24.92 -11.21
CA ASN A 274 0.76 -24.00 -11.87
C ASN A 274 1.17 -22.54 -11.68
N ALA A 275 1.83 -22.20 -10.57
CA ALA A 275 2.39 -20.86 -10.34
C ALA A 275 3.61 -20.55 -11.25
N GLU A 276 4.15 -21.57 -11.97
CA GLU A 276 5.18 -21.33 -12.97
C GLU A 276 4.64 -20.77 -14.31
N VAL A 277 3.31 -20.64 -14.43
CA VAL A 277 2.67 -20.05 -15.61
C VAL A 277 2.70 -18.54 -15.48
N ILE A 278 3.52 -17.89 -16.30
CA ILE A 278 3.74 -16.45 -16.30
C ILE A 278 3.46 -15.86 -17.70
N PHE A 279 3.34 -14.55 -17.79
CA PHE A 279 3.14 -13.88 -19.08
C PHE A 279 4.24 -14.21 -20.09
N CYS A 280 3.85 -14.36 -21.36
CA CYS A 280 4.77 -14.65 -22.44
C CYS A 280 5.53 -13.40 -22.89
N ALA A 281 6.82 -13.32 -22.57
CA ALA A 281 7.68 -12.19 -22.93
C ALA A 281 8.01 -12.10 -24.44
N GLY A 282 7.82 -13.20 -25.18
CA GLY A 282 8.01 -13.26 -26.62
C GLY A 282 6.82 -12.78 -27.45
N ASN A 283 5.64 -12.65 -26.84
CA ASN A 283 4.40 -12.27 -27.52
C ASN A 283 4.13 -10.77 -27.39
N ASP A 284 4.16 -10.04 -28.50
CA ASP A 284 3.93 -8.58 -28.48
C ASP A 284 2.52 -8.21 -28.01
N LYS A 285 1.51 -9.07 -28.26
CA LYS A 285 0.15 -8.87 -27.76
C LYS A 285 0.05 -8.86 -26.24
N THR A 286 1.00 -9.52 -25.54
CA THR A 286 1.09 -9.43 -24.08
C THR A 286 1.38 -8.00 -23.62
N PHE A 287 2.29 -7.30 -24.33
CA PHE A 287 2.60 -5.92 -24.02
C PHE A 287 1.41 -4.99 -24.33
N ASP A 288 0.72 -5.20 -25.46
CA ASP A 288 -0.48 -4.42 -25.82
C ASP A 288 -1.59 -4.60 -24.76
N PHE A 289 -1.78 -5.82 -24.26
CA PHE A 289 -2.71 -6.13 -23.17
C PHE A 289 -2.34 -5.39 -21.90
N LEU A 290 -1.10 -5.54 -21.44
CA LEU A 290 -0.61 -4.91 -20.21
C LEU A 290 -0.65 -3.37 -20.30
N GLN A 291 -0.31 -2.79 -21.45
CA GLN A 291 -0.44 -1.36 -21.67
C GLN A 291 -1.90 -0.91 -21.56
N GLY A 292 -2.83 -1.68 -22.14
CA GLY A 292 -4.26 -1.37 -22.01
C GLY A 292 -4.79 -1.49 -20.57
N VAL A 293 -4.27 -2.39 -19.76
CA VAL A 293 -4.55 -2.48 -18.32
C VAL A 293 -3.99 -1.24 -17.60
N LEU A 294 -2.71 -0.93 -17.86
CA LEU A 294 -2.00 0.17 -17.21
C LEU A 294 -2.58 1.54 -17.57
N ASP A 295 -3.15 1.72 -18.77
CA ASP A 295 -3.85 2.96 -19.12
C ASP A 295 -5.01 3.25 -18.16
N GLU A 296 -5.82 2.25 -17.80
CA GLU A 296 -6.92 2.44 -16.86
C GLU A 296 -6.42 2.60 -15.42
N VAL A 297 -5.39 1.86 -15.01
CA VAL A 297 -4.76 2.01 -13.70
C VAL A 297 -4.18 3.41 -13.53
N ILE A 298 -3.41 3.89 -14.50
CA ILE A 298 -2.79 5.22 -14.46
C ILE A 298 -3.83 6.34 -14.43
N ALA A 299 -4.93 6.19 -15.17
CA ALA A 299 -6.03 7.15 -15.17
C ALA A 299 -6.80 7.17 -13.82
N LEU A 300 -6.87 6.03 -13.14
CA LEU A 300 -7.61 5.86 -11.89
C LEU A 300 -6.82 6.34 -10.66
N PHE A 301 -5.51 6.05 -10.61
CA PHE A 301 -4.68 6.33 -9.45
C PHE A 301 -3.87 7.62 -9.62
N PRO A 302 -4.08 8.62 -8.75
CA PRO A 302 -3.33 9.88 -8.80
C PRO A 302 -1.86 9.70 -8.40
N SER A 303 -1.52 8.60 -7.72
CA SER A 303 -0.13 8.32 -7.31
C SER A 303 0.85 8.50 -8.45
N ARG A 304 2.00 9.09 -8.12
CA ARG A 304 3.16 9.15 -9.02
C ARG A 304 3.72 7.76 -9.32
N TYR A 305 3.50 6.80 -8.44
CA TYR A 305 4.11 5.48 -8.46
C TYR A 305 3.12 4.42 -8.91
N ILE A 306 3.61 3.49 -9.75
CA ILE A 306 2.94 2.23 -10.10
C ILE A 306 3.92 1.11 -9.76
N ASN A 307 3.52 0.18 -8.91
CA ASN A 307 4.32 -1.01 -8.65
C ASN A 307 4.00 -2.07 -9.70
N LEU A 308 5.04 -2.62 -10.32
CA LEU A 308 4.94 -3.65 -11.36
C LEU A 308 5.37 -5.05 -10.85
N GLY A 309 5.64 -5.19 -9.55
CA GLY A 309 6.11 -6.44 -8.97
C GLY A 309 7.50 -6.85 -9.46
N GLY A 310 7.57 -7.90 -10.23
CA GLY A 310 8.79 -8.40 -10.87
C GLY A 310 9.46 -9.54 -10.11
N ASP A 311 8.88 -9.97 -9.01
CA ASP A 311 9.38 -11.03 -8.15
C ASP A 311 9.05 -12.44 -8.66
N GLU A 312 9.82 -13.38 -8.18
CA GLU A 312 9.62 -14.83 -8.31
C GLU A 312 9.33 -15.35 -9.73
N ALA A 313 9.68 -14.60 -10.77
CA ALA A 313 9.44 -14.99 -12.16
C ALA A 313 10.25 -16.23 -12.53
N THR A 314 9.57 -17.37 -12.62
CA THR A 314 10.18 -18.62 -13.06
C THR A 314 10.40 -18.60 -14.57
N LYS A 315 11.51 -19.19 -15.04
CA LYS A 315 11.87 -19.22 -16.47
C LYS A 315 11.52 -20.54 -17.16
N THR A 316 10.85 -21.44 -16.44
CA THR A 316 10.57 -22.82 -16.92
C THR A 316 9.88 -22.84 -18.29
N ASN A 317 8.84 -22.03 -18.45
CA ASN A 317 8.09 -21.95 -19.69
C ASN A 317 8.81 -21.11 -20.75
N TRP A 318 9.50 -20.04 -20.38
CA TRP A 318 10.25 -19.20 -21.31
C TRP A 318 11.37 -19.96 -22.01
N LYS A 319 12.09 -20.85 -21.29
CA LYS A 319 13.15 -21.70 -21.84
C LYS A 319 12.66 -22.62 -22.97
N LYS A 320 11.39 -23.02 -22.92
CA LYS A 320 10.78 -23.92 -23.90
C LYS A 320 9.95 -23.16 -24.95
N CYS A 321 9.63 -21.90 -24.72
CA CYS A 321 8.73 -21.12 -25.55
C CYS A 321 9.44 -20.60 -26.80
N PRO A 322 9.01 -20.99 -28.02
CA PRO A 322 9.67 -20.54 -29.25
C PRO A 322 9.59 -19.02 -29.44
N LEU A 323 8.53 -18.37 -28.94
CA LEU A 323 8.39 -16.91 -29.01
C LEU A 323 9.37 -16.22 -28.08
N CYS A 324 9.55 -16.71 -26.85
CA CYS A 324 10.51 -16.14 -25.90
C CYS A 324 11.95 -16.35 -26.40
N GLN A 325 12.29 -17.54 -26.93
CA GLN A 325 13.61 -17.80 -27.49
C GLN A 325 13.89 -16.94 -28.73
N ALA A 326 12.90 -16.77 -29.60
CA ALA A 326 13.02 -15.86 -30.74
C ALA A 326 13.25 -14.40 -30.30
N ARG A 327 12.61 -13.97 -29.21
CA ARG A 327 12.81 -12.62 -28.62
C ARG A 327 14.21 -12.46 -28.06
N ILE A 328 14.70 -13.45 -27.30
CA ILE A 328 16.09 -13.46 -26.79
C ILE A 328 17.07 -13.28 -27.93
N HIS A 329 16.92 -14.07 -28.99
CA HIS A 329 17.80 -13.98 -30.15
C HIS A 329 17.70 -12.62 -30.87
N LYS A 330 16.47 -12.13 -31.12
CA LYS A 330 16.21 -10.88 -31.83
C LYS A 330 16.79 -9.66 -31.09
N GLU A 331 16.65 -9.61 -29.78
CA GLU A 331 17.08 -8.48 -28.94
C GLU A 331 18.51 -8.67 -28.39
N HIS A 332 19.22 -9.72 -28.86
CA HIS A 332 20.60 -10.06 -28.43
C HIS A 332 20.73 -10.19 -26.89
N LEU A 333 19.73 -10.77 -26.23
CA LEU A 333 19.74 -11.00 -24.79
C LEU A 333 20.58 -12.22 -24.45
N ALA A 334 21.20 -12.22 -23.27
CA ALA A 334 22.06 -13.31 -22.84
C ALA A 334 21.30 -14.59 -22.47
N ASP A 335 20.14 -14.43 -21.84
CA ASP A 335 19.34 -15.51 -21.28
C ASP A 335 17.92 -15.05 -20.90
N GLU A 336 17.17 -15.88 -20.18
CA GLU A 336 15.82 -15.59 -19.70
C GLU A 336 15.78 -14.57 -18.55
N GLU A 337 16.88 -14.38 -17.81
CA GLU A 337 16.99 -13.28 -16.84
C GLU A 337 17.07 -11.94 -17.57
N ALA A 338 17.89 -11.87 -18.61
CA ALA A 338 17.93 -10.69 -19.46
C ALA A 338 16.60 -10.44 -20.18
N LEU A 339 15.86 -11.51 -20.53
CA LEU A 339 14.50 -11.40 -21.09
C LEU A 339 13.52 -10.81 -20.07
N GLN A 340 13.60 -11.16 -18.79
CA GLN A 340 12.81 -10.51 -17.74
C GLN A 340 13.16 -9.02 -17.64
N GLY A 341 14.44 -8.69 -17.69
CA GLY A 341 14.89 -7.30 -17.72
C GLY A 341 14.31 -6.52 -18.90
N TYR A 342 14.35 -7.12 -20.11
CA TYR A 342 13.71 -6.54 -21.29
C TYR A 342 12.20 -6.33 -21.10
N PHE A 343 11.51 -7.33 -20.56
CA PHE A 343 10.07 -7.26 -20.32
C PHE A 343 9.73 -6.11 -19.36
N MET A 344 10.39 -6.05 -18.22
CA MET A 344 10.17 -5.02 -17.20
C MET A 344 10.56 -3.63 -17.69
N SER A 345 11.67 -3.50 -18.43
CA SER A 345 12.10 -2.24 -18.99
C SER A 345 11.08 -1.71 -20.01
N ARG A 346 10.59 -2.56 -20.92
CA ARG A 346 9.60 -2.17 -21.95
C ARG A 346 8.28 -1.68 -21.34
N ILE A 347 7.78 -2.33 -20.29
CA ILE A 347 6.58 -1.89 -19.56
C ILE A 347 6.90 -0.64 -18.71
N GLY A 348 8.06 -0.61 -18.07
CA GLY A 348 8.51 0.55 -17.29
C GLY A 348 8.65 1.82 -18.13
N ASP A 349 9.19 1.70 -19.35
CA ASP A 349 9.28 2.81 -20.30
C ASP A 349 7.88 3.32 -20.71
N TYR A 350 6.94 2.39 -20.88
CA TYR A 350 5.55 2.76 -21.14
C TYR A 350 4.95 3.56 -19.98
N VAL A 351 5.08 3.07 -18.75
CA VAL A 351 4.59 3.77 -17.55
C VAL A 351 5.22 5.14 -17.42
N ARG A 352 6.54 5.24 -17.67
CA ARG A 352 7.27 6.50 -17.65
C ARG A 352 6.78 7.48 -18.73
N SER A 353 6.47 7.00 -19.94
CA SER A 353 5.91 7.82 -21.02
C SER A 353 4.56 8.46 -20.65
N LYS A 354 3.86 7.91 -19.67
CA LYS A 354 2.63 8.45 -19.09
C LYS A 354 2.87 9.37 -17.88
N GLY A 355 4.11 9.72 -17.57
CA GLY A 355 4.48 10.61 -16.48
C GLY A 355 4.49 9.96 -15.09
N LYS A 356 4.46 8.63 -15.01
CA LYS A 356 4.55 7.87 -13.75
C LYS A 356 5.94 7.29 -13.55
N GLN A 357 6.24 6.88 -12.31
CA GLN A 357 7.47 6.17 -11.95
C GLN A 357 7.14 4.74 -11.57
N ILE A 358 8.03 3.80 -11.91
CA ILE A 358 7.85 2.41 -11.53
C ILE A 358 8.45 2.12 -10.16
N MET A 359 7.80 1.20 -9.47
CA MET A 359 8.33 0.50 -8.31
C MET A 359 8.34 -1.00 -8.63
N GLY A 360 9.15 -1.76 -7.91
CA GLY A 360 9.11 -3.21 -7.98
C GLY A 360 10.01 -3.86 -6.95
N TRP A 361 9.93 -5.19 -6.87
CA TRP A 361 10.66 -5.98 -5.89
C TRP A 361 12.14 -6.08 -6.25
N ASP A 362 12.95 -6.55 -5.33
CA ASP A 362 14.41 -6.49 -5.41
C ASP A 362 15.02 -7.42 -6.48
N GLU A 363 14.28 -8.35 -7.05
CA GLU A 363 14.69 -9.13 -8.22
C GLU A 363 14.95 -8.22 -9.44
N LEU A 364 14.29 -7.07 -9.51
CA LEU A 364 14.52 -6.10 -10.58
C LEU A 364 15.94 -5.55 -10.63
N THR A 365 16.71 -5.64 -9.53
CA THR A 365 18.13 -5.27 -9.51
C THR A 365 19.01 -6.14 -10.41
N ASN A 366 18.48 -7.27 -10.92
CA ASN A 366 19.15 -8.10 -11.90
C ASN A 366 18.97 -7.59 -13.35
N SER A 367 18.23 -6.50 -13.52
CA SER A 367 17.84 -5.95 -14.81
C SER A 367 18.29 -4.49 -14.94
N LYS A 368 18.40 -3.98 -16.17
CA LYS A 368 18.60 -2.55 -16.39
C LYS A 368 17.24 -1.86 -16.34
N LEU A 369 17.04 -1.05 -15.31
CA LEU A 369 15.81 -0.29 -15.09
C LEU A 369 16.05 1.22 -15.33
N PRO A 370 14.98 2.02 -15.53
CA PRO A 370 15.07 3.47 -15.44
C PRO A 370 15.67 3.92 -14.10
N GLU A 371 16.55 4.94 -14.12
CA GLU A 371 17.28 5.40 -12.93
C GLU A 371 16.38 5.80 -11.77
N GLU A 372 15.21 6.40 -12.07
CA GLU A 372 14.23 6.84 -11.08
C GLU A 372 13.37 5.70 -10.49
N SER A 373 13.59 4.45 -10.88
CA SER A 373 12.87 3.29 -10.34
C SER A 373 13.12 3.12 -8.84
N ILE A 374 12.08 2.75 -8.10
CA ILE A 374 12.16 2.48 -6.67
C ILE A 374 12.12 0.98 -6.44
N ILE A 375 13.10 0.48 -5.71
CA ILE A 375 13.24 -0.95 -5.40
C ILE A 375 12.78 -1.25 -3.99
N LEU A 376 11.89 -2.24 -3.84
CA LEU A 376 11.47 -2.76 -2.54
C LEU A 376 12.34 -3.97 -2.18
N GLY A 377 13.18 -3.82 -1.15
CA GLY A 377 14.03 -4.90 -0.66
C GLY A 377 13.29 -5.79 0.32
N TRP A 378 12.81 -6.96 -0.15
CA TRP A 378 11.98 -7.87 0.64
C TRP A 378 12.68 -9.16 1.04
N GLN A 379 13.62 -9.66 0.21
CA GLN A 379 14.22 -10.96 0.42
C GLN A 379 15.03 -11.00 1.73
N GLY A 380 14.69 -11.95 2.60
CA GLY A 380 15.35 -12.18 3.87
C GLY A 380 15.36 -10.94 4.76
N TYR A 381 16.54 -10.35 4.95
CA TYR A 381 16.76 -9.09 5.70
C TYR A 381 16.89 -7.86 4.79
N GLY A 382 16.55 -7.97 3.51
CA GLY A 382 16.57 -6.86 2.56
C GLY A 382 17.95 -6.54 1.98
N LYS A 383 18.87 -7.50 1.93
CA LYS A 383 20.23 -7.29 1.37
C LYS A 383 20.24 -6.77 -0.07
N ALA A 384 19.26 -7.15 -0.88
CA ALA A 384 19.14 -6.69 -2.26
C ALA A 384 18.82 -5.18 -2.38
N ALA A 385 18.30 -4.54 -1.31
CA ALA A 385 18.19 -3.09 -1.26
C ALA A 385 19.55 -2.40 -1.29
N LEU A 386 20.61 -3.02 -0.75
CA LEU A 386 21.98 -2.49 -0.83
C LEU A 386 22.45 -2.49 -2.29
N LYS A 387 22.16 -3.55 -3.05
CA LYS A 387 22.47 -3.63 -4.48
C LYS A 387 21.74 -2.53 -5.26
N ALA A 388 20.47 -2.24 -4.91
CA ALA A 388 19.71 -1.14 -5.52
C ALA A 388 20.40 0.21 -5.25
N ALA A 389 20.86 0.45 -4.01
CA ALA A 389 21.61 1.66 -3.66
C ALA A 389 22.94 1.79 -4.43
N GLU A 390 23.71 0.69 -4.57
CA GLU A 390 24.93 0.64 -5.37
C GLU A 390 24.70 0.95 -6.84
N GLN A 391 23.51 0.59 -7.36
CA GLN A 391 23.06 0.91 -8.71
C GLN A 391 22.50 2.34 -8.87
N GLY A 392 22.45 3.12 -7.78
CA GLY A 392 21.92 4.48 -7.77
C GLY A 392 20.39 4.58 -7.68
N HIS A 393 19.67 3.47 -7.45
CA HIS A 393 18.22 3.48 -7.26
C HIS A 393 17.84 3.90 -5.83
N ARG A 394 16.71 4.58 -5.70
CA ARG A 394 16.03 4.73 -4.42
C ARG A 394 15.47 3.37 -4.01
N PHE A 395 15.44 3.10 -2.70
CA PHE A 395 14.93 1.83 -2.21
C PHE A 395 14.06 1.98 -0.95
N ILE A 396 13.19 1.00 -0.75
CA ILE A 396 12.34 0.87 0.42
C ILE A 396 12.68 -0.46 1.11
N MET A 397 12.95 -0.39 2.41
CA MET A 397 13.20 -1.59 3.22
C MET A 397 11.87 -2.21 3.62
N ALA A 398 11.60 -3.41 3.08
CA ALA A 398 10.43 -4.22 3.39
C ALA A 398 10.81 -5.68 3.70
N PRO A 399 11.83 -5.94 4.57
CA PRO A 399 12.41 -7.26 4.73
C PRO A 399 11.40 -8.26 5.30
N ALA A 400 11.18 -9.38 4.58
CA ALA A 400 10.18 -10.37 4.92
C ALA A 400 10.37 -10.98 6.32
N ARG A 401 11.61 -11.05 6.80
CA ARG A 401 11.92 -11.62 8.11
C ARG A 401 11.44 -10.78 9.29
N VAL A 402 11.31 -9.48 9.14
CA VAL A 402 11.02 -8.54 10.24
C VAL A 402 9.80 -7.65 9.98
N ALA A 403 9.42 -7.43 8.72
CA ALA A 403 8.35 -6.50 8.36
C ALA A 403 7.06 -7.19 7.91
N TYR A 404 7.09 -8.47 7.53
CA TYR A 404 5.90 -9.17 7.07
C TYR A 404 5.05 -9.65 8.25
N LEU A 405 3.78 -9.27 8.27
CA LEU A 405 2.79 -9.63 9.31
C LEU A 405 2.00 -10.91 8.96
N ILE A 406 2.46 -11.68 7.98
CA ILE A 406 1.78 -12.90 7.49
C ILE A 406 2.08 -14.14 8.34
N ARG A 407 2.99 -14.04 9.30
CA ARG A 407 3.40 -15.15 10.17
C ARG A 407 2.71 -15.05 11.51
N TYR A 408 2.58 -16.18 12.20
CA TYR A 408 2.10 -16.19 13.57
C TYR A 408 2.92 -15.23 14.45
N GLN A 409 2.24 -14.35 15.15
CA GLN A 409 2.80 -13.43 16.13
C GLN A 409 2.77 -14.13 17.51
N GLY A 410 3.66 -15.08 17.76
CA GLY A 410 3.67 -15.86 18.99
C GLY A 410 5.06 -16.37 19.40
N PRO A 411 5.21 -16.89 20.63
CA PRO A 411 6.51 -17.27 21.21
C PRO A 411 7.29 -18.34 20.44
N GLN A 412 6.59 -19.14 19.63
CA GLN A 412 7.22 -20.20 18.82
C GLN A 412 7.78 -19.72 17.48
N LEU A 413 7.47 -18.52 17.10
CA LEU A 413 8.03 -17.89 15.93
C LEU A 413 8.91 -16.76 16.39
N SER A 414 10.17 -16.94 16.28
CA SER A 414 11.23 -16.12 16.81
C SER A 414 11.30 -14.69 16.22
N LEU A 415 10.18 -14.04 15.96
CA LEU A 415 10.10 -12.60 15.91
C LEU A 415 10.57 -11.97 17.23
N ILE A 416 10.36 -12.68 18.35
CA ILE A 416 10.95 -12.32 19.65
C ILE A 416 12.47 -12.33 19.59
N HIS A 417 13.10 -13.26 18.85
CA HIS A 417 14.55 -13.26 18.65
C HIS A 417 15.03 -12.19 17.66
N ILE A 418 14.13 -11.59 16.91
CA ILE A 418 14.42 -10.47 16.01
C ILE A 418 14.26 -9.13 16.76
N SER A 419 13.47 -9.11 17.81
CA SER A 419 13.19 -7.92 18.60
C SER A 419 14.04 -7.80 19.88
N GLU A 420 15.04 -8.66 20.10
CA GLU A 420 16.05 -8.39 21.12
C GLU A 420 17.09 -7.38 20.58
N PRO A 421 16.97 -6.09 20.92
CA PRO A 421 17.91 -5.07 20.46
C PRO A 421 19.25 -5.12 21.24
N THR A 422 19.48 -6.16 22.06
CA THR A 422 20.55 -6.17 23.06
C THR A 422 21.67 -7.18 22.81
N ARG A 423 21.64 -7.97 21.74
CA ARG A 423 22.82 -8.72 21.30
C ARG A 423 23.35 -8.18 19.98
N PRO A 424 24.45 -7.47 19.97
CA PRO A 424 25.22 -7.29 18.76
C PRO A 424 25.70 -8.68 18.32
N GLU A 425 25.15 -9.21 17.24
CA GLU A 425 25.79 -10.31 16.53
C GLU A 425 27.20 -9.83 16.15
N PRO A 426 28.28 -10.60 16.43
CA PRO A 426 29.58 -10.22 15.97
C PRO A 426 29.57 -10.20 14.44
N ILE A 427 29.97 -9.06 13.88
CA ILE A 427 30.23 -8.90 12.47
C ILE A 427 31.39 -9.80 12.14
N SER A 428 31.15 -10.97 11.54
CA SER A 428 32.15 -11.82 10.93
C SER A 428 32.18 -11.61 9.42
#